data_c058ddfa71b05e3ce6e26d23d9e75163
#
_entry.id   c058ddfa71b05e3ce6e26d23d9e75163
#
_cell.length_a   1.000
_cell.length_b   1.000
_cell.length_c   1.000
_cell.angle_alpha   90.00
_cell.angle_beta   90.00
_cell.angle_gamma   90.00
#
_symmetry.space_group_name_H-M   'P 1'
#
loop_
_entity.id
_entity.type
_entity.pdbx_description
1 polymer ?
#
loop_
_entity_poly.entity_id
_entity_poly.type
_entity_poly.pdbx_seq_one_letter_code
_entity_poly.pdbx_strand_id
1 'polypeptide(L)'
;MRLKNNQAYFVKIAKKKAQKFIKLVKKNYPKRIILHNKYQIVEDNHYIFFPLKISPDKINELRKKIGPSLEFEIIKLKAEKRENYEHRTLEEALKGQISKNYYDLIPHSYDIIGEIAIIEFKNNEKMKKKRKVKNKIAKAIIQVNKNVKSVYEKKSKVRGAFRLRKMAHLAGLKGTETLHKENDCIFKLDIIRTFFTPRLNHERLLVSKSNIEKGERIADLFAGVGTFSVQIAKLHDVKIYAFDINPYAYKYLKENIKINNLKGSIIPFNINIKKLINPPNQIEIQLRNKIDRIIMNFPEDSLRFLDVACNLIKEEGGIIHNYQFSEKPNSIKKAIAKFRNEIESYNFIIKEIKRSDIIKSYSPKSDMIVIDAFIEKLNQS
;
A
#
# COMPACT_ATOMS: atom_id res chain seq x y z
N MET A 1 -26.07 -30.37 -14.33
CA MET A 1 -26.59 -30.07 -15.68
C MET A 1 -26.01 -28.76 -16.18
N ARG A 2 -25.08 -28.79 -17.15
CA ARG A 2 -24.52 -27.56 -17.73
C ARG A 2 -25.55 -26.91 -18.63
N LEU A 3 -25.98 -25.69 -18.34
CA LEU A 3 -26.85 -24.92 -19.22
C LEU A 3 -26.15 -24.71 -20.55
N LYS A 4 -26.68 -25.28 -21.63
CA LYS A 4 -26.29 -24.99 -23.00
C LYS A 4 -26.74 -23.57 -23.34
N ASN A 5 -25.83 -22.76 -23.89
CA ASN A 5 -26.07 -21.46 -24.51
C ASN A 5 -26.76 -20.38 -23.67
N ASN A 6 -25.96 -19.55 -22.97
CA ASN A 6 -26.33 -18.22 -22.45
C ASN A 6 -27.70 -18.08 -21.75
N GLN A 7 -28.23 -19.10 -21.09
CA GLN A 7 -29.44 -19.01 -20.29
C GLN A 7 -29.12 -18.76 -18.81
N ALA A 8 -29.92 -17.91 -18.16
CA ALA A 8 -29.84 -17.65 -16.72
C ALA A 8 -31.27 -17.66 -16.12
N TYR A 9 -31.32 -17.82 -14.79
CA TYR A 9 -32.56 -17.60 -14.05
C TYR A 9 -32.82 -16.12 -13.84
N PHE A 10 -34.06 -15.70 -13.99
CA PHE A 10 -34.49 -14.32 -13.76
C PHE A 10 -35.67 -14.30 -12.81
N VAL A 11 -35.73 -13.29 -11.96
CA VAL A 11 -36.97 -12.94 -11.25
C VAL A 11 -37.77 -12.04 -12.17
N LYS A 12 -38.97 -12.50 -12.55
CA LYS A 12 -39.98 -11.71 -13.24
C LYS A 12 -40.89 -11.07 -12.19
N ILE A 13 -41.00 -9.76 -12.20
CA ILE A 13 -41.77 -9.00 -11.23
C ILE A 13 -42.43 -7.77 -11.88
N ALA A 14 -43.67 -7.46 -11.45
CA ALA A 14 -44.35 -6.26 -11.94
C ALA A 14 -43.55 -4.98 -11.68
N LYS A 15 -43.47 -4.08 -12.66
CA LYS A 15 -42.67 -2.83 -12.58
C LYS A 15 -42.91 -2.05 -11.28
N LYS A 16 -44.17 -1.89 -10.88
CA LYS A 16 -44.56 -1.20 -9.62
C LYS A 16 -44.02 -1.85 -8.33
N LYS A 17 -43.68 -3.13 -8.38
CA LYS A 17 -43.14 -3.92 -7.23
C LYS A 17 -41.62 -4.02 -7.25
N ALA A 18 -40.91 -3.58 -8.31
CA ALA A 18 -39.46 -3.78 -8.51
C ALA A 18 -38.60 -3.16 -7.42
N GLN A 19 -38.88 -1.94 -6.99
CA GLN A 19 -38.16 -1.26 -5.92
C GLN A 19 -38.30 -1.98 -4.58
N LYS A 20 -39.49 -2.49 -4.28
CA LYS A 20 -39.74 -3.28 -3.06
C LYS A 20 -38.91 -4.56 -3.06
N PHE A 21 -38.83 -5.24 -4.23
CA PHE A 21 -37.98 -6.42 -4.41
C PHE A 21 -36.51 -6.14 -4.11
N ILE A 22 -35.94 -5.07 -4.69
CA ILE A 22 -34.55 -4.71 -4.47
C ILE A 22 -34.27 -4.43 -2.97
N LYS A 23 -35.17 -3.73 -2.28
CA LYS A 23 -35.06 -3.45 -0.84
C LYS A 23 -35.10 -4.74 -0.02
N LEU A 24 -35.99 -5.67 -0.32
CA LEU A 24 -36.11 -6.97 0.35
C LEU A 24 -34.87 -7.84 0.10
N VAL A 25 -34.33 -7.88 -1.12
CA VAL A 25 -33.09 -8.59 -1.43
C VAL A 25 -31.93 -8.02 -0.61
N LYS A 26 -31.77 -6.71 -0.57
CA LYS A 26 -30.70 -6.06 0.26
C LYS A 26 -30.85 -6.37 1.75
N LYS A 27 -32.06 -6.35 2.28
CA LYS A 27 -32.36 -6.64 3.70
C LYS A 27 -32.05 -8.09 4.06
N ASN A 28 -32.50 -9.06 3.25
CA ASN A 28 -32.40 -10.49 3.56
C ASN A 28 -31.06 -11.12 3.15
N TYR A 29 -30.28 -10.44 2.29
CA TYR A 29 -29.00 -10.92 1.77
C TYR A 29 -27.91 -9.83 1.77
N PRO A 30 -27.60 -9.20 2.93
CA PRO A 30 -26.71 -8.04 2.99
C PRO A 30 -25.28 -8.32 2.53
N LYS A 31 -24.81 -9.56 2.69
CA LYS A 31 -23.43 -10.00 2.31
C LYS A 31 -23.38 -10.85 1.04
N ARG A 32 -24.53 -11.19 0.43
CA ARG A 32 -24.59 -12.06 -0.76
C ARG A 32 -25.19 -11.31 -1.95
N ILE A 33 -24.45 -11.28 -3.05
CA ILE A 33 -24.95 -10.73 -4.32
C ILE A 33 -25.82 -11.83 -4.95
N ILE A 34 -27.13 -11.72 -4.82
CA ILE A 34 -28.10 -12.63 -5.44
C ILE A 34 -28.40 -12.24 -6.87
N LEU A 35 -28.39 -10.92 -7.16
CA LEU A 35 -28.61 -10.43 -8.52
C LEU A 35 -27.34 -10.56 -9.34
N HIS A 36 -27.45 -11.02 -10.59
CA HIS A 36 -26.33 -11.28 -11.47
C HIS A 36 -25.92 -10.01 -12.23
N ASN A 37 -24.89 -9.32 -11.78
CA ASN A 37 -24.46 -8.05 -12.37
C ASN A 37 -23.93 -8.16 -13.81
N LYS A 38 -23.58 -9.37 -14.26
CA LYS A 38 -23.02 -9.63 -15.58
C LYS A 38 -24.06 -9.51 -16.71
N TYR A 39 -25.32 -9.79 -16.38
CA TYR A 39 -26.38 -9.82 -17.36
C TYR A 39 -27.25 -8.56 -17.28
N GLN A 40 -27.83 -8.20 -18.41
CA GLN A 40 -28.74 -7.07 -18.48
C GLN A 40 -30.00 -7.37 -17.68
N ILE A 41 -30.58 -6.35 -17.08
CA ILE A 41 -31.96 -6.37 -16.60
C ILE A 41 -32.80 -6.14 -17.85
N VAL A 42 -33.73 -7.04 -18.09
CA VAL A 42 -34.66 -6.95 -19.21
C VAL A 42 -35.98 -6.44 -18.69
N GLU A 43 -36.72 -5.70 -19.48
CA GLU A 43 -38.06 -5.26 -19.16
C GLU A 43 -38.99 -5.32 -20.38
N ASP A 44 -40.26 -5.57 -20.13
CA ASP A 44 -41.34 -5.42 -21.08
C ASP A 44 -42.33 -4.34 -20.60
N ASN A 45 -43.49 -4.24 -21.18
CA ASN A 45 -44.47 -3.20 -20.80
C ASN A 45 -44.94 -3.31 -19.34
N HIS A 46 -44.93 -4.49 -18.72
CA HIS A 46 -45.55 -4.75 -17.42
C HIS A 46 -44.56 -5.25 -16.37
N TYR A 47 -43.47 -5.91 -16.78
CA TYR A 47 -42.57 -6.64 -15.91
C TYR A 47 -41.11 -6.18 -16.06
N ILE A 48 -40.35 -6.36 -14.97
CA ILE A 48 -38.89 -6.27 -14.96
C ILE A 48 -38.34 -7.66 -14.62
N PHE A 49 -37.27 -8.05 -15.32
CA PHE A 49 -36.61 -9.34 -15.21
C PHE A 49 -35.19 -9.13 -14.62
N PHE A 50 -35.03 -9.47 -13.34
CA PHE A 50 -33.76 -9.36 -12.66
C PHE A 50 -32.97 -10.67 -12.79
N PRO A 51 -31.77 -10.67 -13.41
CA PRO A 51 -30.95 -11.86 -13.54
C PRO A 51 -30.42 -12.32 -12.17
N LEU A 52 -30.50 -13.63 -11.89
CA LEU A 52 -30.10 -14.22 -10.62
C LEU A 52 -28.74 -14.91 -10.70
N LYS A 53 -27.91 -14.74 -9.67
CA LYS A 53 -26.63 -15.43 -9.45
C LYS A 53 -26.77 -16.56 -8.44
N ILE A 54 -27.83 -17.33 -8.52
CA ILE A 54 -28.10 -18.43 -7.58
C ILE A 54 -28.22 -19.78 -8.31
N SER A 55 -27.83 -20.85 -7.61
CA SER A 55 -28.09 -22.20 -8.09
C SER A 55 -29.58 -22.57 -7.94
N PRO A 56 -30.07 -23.54 -8.70
CA PRO A 56 -31.48 -24.01 -8.59
C PRO A 56 -31.90 -24.30 -7.16
N ASP A 57 -31.02 -24.92 -6.36
CA ASP A 57 -31.30 -25.33 -4.98
C ASP A 57 -31.61 -24.14 -4.06
N LYS A 58 -31.07 -22.94 -4.38
CA LYS A 58 -31.30 -21.72 -3.61
C LYS A 58 -32.53 -20.91 -4.06
N ILE A 59 -33.16 -21.31 -5.14
CA ILE A 59 -34.41 -20.68 -5.61
C ILE A 59 -35.51 -20.82 -4.56
N ASN A 60 -35.62 -21.98 -3.93
CA ASN A 60 -36.61 -22.25 -2.89
C ASN A 60 -36.34 -21.42 -1.62
N GLU A 61 -35.05 -21.18 -1.28
CA GLU A 61 -34.68 -20.27 -0.20
C GLU A 61 -35.13 -18.84 -0.50
N LEU A 62 -34.93 -18.38 -1.73
CA LEU A 62 -35.35 -17.04 -2.16
C LEU A 62 -36.88 -16.89 -2.07
N ARG A 63 -37.63 -17.90 -2.54
CA ARG A 63 -39.11 -17.92 -2.44
C ARG A 63 -39.56 -17.87 -0.99
N LYS A 64 -38.98 -18.66 -0.09
CA LYS A 64 -39.33 -18.69 1.34
C LYS A 64 -39.07 -17.36 2.03
N LYS A 65 -37.98 -16.67 1.69
CA LYS A 65 -37.57 -15.41 2.37
C LYS A 65 -38.27 -14.16 1.83
N ILE A 66 -38.59 -14.12 0.55
CA ILE A 66 -39.17 -12.93 -0.10
C ILE A 66 -40.60 -13.13 -0.52
N GLY A 67 -40.99 -14.37 -0.90
CA GLY A 67 -42.31 -14.70 -1.37
C GLY A 67 -43.47 -14.26 -0.45
N PRO A 68 -43.41 -14.49 0.88
CA PRO A 68 -44.46 -14.06 1.80
C PRO A 68 -44.74 -12.55 1.77
N SER A 69 -43.72 -11.71 1.40
CA SER A 69 -43.82 -10.25 1.38
C SER A 69 -44.04 -9.68 -0.02
N LEU A 70 -43.83 -10.51 -1.06
CA LEU A 70 -43.79 -10.03 -2.44
C LEU A 70 -43.94 -11.16 -3.45
N GLU A 71 -44.97 -11.12 -4.28
CA GLU A 71 -45.21 -12.04 -5.36
C GLU A 71 -44.25 -11.80 -6.54
N PHE A 72 -43.63 -12.89 -7.03
CA PHE A 72 -42.73 -12.92 -8.19
C PHE A 72 -42.61 -14.30 -8.78
N GLU A 73 -42.24 -14.38 -10.05
CA GLU A 73 -41.97 -15.63 -10.75
C GLU A 73 -40.47 -15.78 -10.99
N ILE A 74 -39.98 -17.03 -11.07
CA ILE A 74 -38.62 -17.34 -11.50
C ILE A 74 -38.68 -18.10 -12.81
N ILE A 75 -38.10 -17.50 -13.84
CA ILE A 75 -38.11 -18.01 -15.22
C ILE A 75 -36.69 -18.13 -15.75
N LYS A 76 -36.51 -18.92 -16.80
CA LYS A 76 -35.25 -18.99 -17.56
C LYS A 76 -35.38 -18.18 -18.81
N LEU A 77 -34.41 -17.26 -19.01
CA LEU A 77 -34.34 -16.47 -20.23
C LEU A 77 -32.94 -16.57 -20.83
N LYS A 78 -32.81 -16.21 -22.12
CA LYS A 78 -31.55 -15.92 -22.75
C LYS A 78 -30.94 -14.71 -22.07
N ALA A 79 -29.73 -14.86 -21.54
CA ALA A 79 -29.07 -13.84 -20.76
C ALA A 79 -28.08 -13.08 -21.65
N GLU A 80 -28.34 -11.82 -21.90
CA GLU A 80 -27.41 -10.93 -22.61
C GLU A 80 -26.47 -10.27 -21.63
N LYS A 81 -25.18 -10.24 -21.97
CA LYS A 81 -24.20 -9.53 -21.15
C LYS A 81 -24.45 -8.04 -21.22
N ARG A 82 -24.25 -7.34 -20.09
CA ARG A 82 -24.19 -5.89 -20.11
C ARG A 82 -22.99 -5.44 -20.94
N GLU A 83 -23.15 -4.45 -21.80
CA GLU A 83 -22.06 -3.90 -22.61
C GLU A 83 -20.89 -3.43 -21.74
N ASN A 84 -21.18 -2.81 -20.60
CA ASN A 84 -20.21 -2.30 -19.64
C ASN A 84 -20.01 -3.24 -18.43
N TYR A 85 -20.08 -4.57 -18.63
CA TYR A 85 -19.84 -5.51 -17.53
C TYR A 85 -18.38 -5.50 -17.11
N GLU A 86 -18.15 -5.10 -15.87
CA GLU A 86 -16.84 -5.09 -15.24
C GLU A 86 -16.68 -6.31 -14.34
N HIS A 87 -15.61 -7.06 -14.55
CA HIS A 87 -15.23 -8.14 -13.66
C HIS A 87 -14.87 -7.56 -12.27
N ARG A 88 -15.40 -8.18 -11.20
CA ARG A 88 -15.15 -7.72 -9.82
C ARG A 88 -14.01 -8.46 -9.14
N THR A 89 -13.66 -9.64 -9.63
CA THR A 89 -12.58 -10.47 -9.09
C THR A 89 -11.68 -10.98 -10.21
N LEU A 90 -10.44 -11.30 -9.86
CA LEU A 90 -9.49 -11.90 -10.80
C LEU A 90 -9.95 -13.26 -11.30
N GLU A 91 -10.54 -14.07 -10.41
CA GLU A 91 -11.06 -15.40 -10.76
C GLU A 91 -12.17 -15.28 -11.80
N GLU A 92 -13.04 -14.29 -11.65
CA GLU A 92 -14.12 -14.03 -12.61
C GLU A 92 -13.56 -13.58 -13.96
N ALA A 93 -12.60 -12.68 -13.97
CA ALA A 93 -11.94 -12.20 -15.18
C ALA A 93 -11.15 -13.30 -15.90
N LEU A 94 -10.57 -14.23 -15.14
CA LEU A 94 -9.74 -15.32 -15.67
C LEU A 94 -10.52 -16.59 -16.05
N LYS A 95 -11.82 -16.64 -15.72
CA LYS A 95 -12.67 -17.82 -15.98
C LYS A 95 -12.69 -18.15 -17.47
N GLY A 96 -12.23 -19.37 -17.81
CA GLY A 96 -12.11 -19.83 -19.20
C GLY A 96 -10.90 -19.28 -19.97
N GLN A 97 -10.10 -18.37 -19.38
CA GLN A 97 -8.89 -17.85 -20.01
C GLN A 97 -7.64 -18.64 -19.65
N ILE A 98 -7.57 -19.21 -18.45
CA ILE A 98 -6.47 -20.05 -17.98
C ILE A 98 -7.00 -21.40 -17.49
N SER A 99 -6.14 -22.43 -17.51
CA SER A 99 -6.48 -23.76 -16.96
C SER A 99 -6.65 -23.65 -15.44
N LYS A 100 -7.58 -24.48 -14.88
CA LYS A 100 -7.85 -24.55 -13.43
C LYS A 100 -6.58 -24.79 -12.59
N ASN A 101 -5.60 -25.53 -13.13
CA ASN A 101 -4.33 -25.80 -12.45
C ASN A 101 -3.46 -24.56 -12.16
N TYR A 102 -3.84 -23.39 -12.69
CA TYR A 102 -3.16 -22.11 -12.41
C TYR A 102 -3.94 -21.20 -11.45
N TYR A 103 -5.13 -21.59 -11.01
CA TYR A 103 -5.93 -20.73 -10.12
C TYR A 103 -5.27 -20.53 -8.76
N ASP A 104 -4.63 -21.56 -8.20
CA ASP A 104 -3.91 -21.47 -6.92
C ASP A 104 -2.63 -20.59 -7.00
N LEU A 105 -2.23 -20.23 -8.22
CA LEU A 105 -1.05 -19.39 -8.48
C LEU A 105 -1.41 -17.92 -8.75
N ILE A 106 -2.71 -17.59 -8.76
CA ILE A 106 -3.16 -16.21 -8.89
C ILE A 106 -2.75 -15.45 -7.61
N PRO A 107 -2.09 -14.29 -7.74
CA PRO A 107 -1.72 -13.49 -6.57
C PRO A 107 -2.97 -13.01 -5.82
N HIS A 108 -3.09 -13.34 -4.53
CA HIS A 108 -4.18 -12.85 -3.67
C HIS A 108 -4.00 -11.38 -3.26
N SER A 109 -2.78 -10.85 -3.38
CA SER A 109 -2.46 -9.46 -3.06
C SER A 109 -1.38 -8.92 -3.98
N TYR A 110 -1.46 -7.64 -4.30
CA TYR A 110 -0.46 -6.90 -5.08
C TYR A 110 -0.48 -5.43 -4.64
N ASP A 111 0.63 -4.75 -4.87
CA ASP A 111 0.75 -3.33 -4.55
C ASP A 111 0.23 -2.51 -5.74
N ILE A 112 -0.58 -1.47 -5.49
CA ILE A 112 -0.96 -0.48 -6.50
C ILE A 112 -0.29 0.84 -6.13
N ILE A 113 0.53 1.34 -7.05
CA ILE A 113 1.24 2.62 -6.90
C ILE A 113 0.78 3.51 -8.05
N GLY A 114 -0.06 4.50 -7.75
CA GLY A 114 -0.72 5.29 -8.77
C GLY A 114 -1.50 4.41 -9.76
N GLU A 115 -1.10 4.43 -11.03
CA GLU A 115 -1.72 3.65 -12.11
C GLU A 115 -0.99 2.33 -12.42
N ILE A 116 -0.01 1.94 -11.59
CA ILE A 116 0.82 0.74 -11.79
C ILE A 116 0.53 -0.30 -10.71
N ALA A 117 0.15 -1.51 -11.12
CA ALA A 117 0.08 -2.67 -10.23
C ALA A 117 1.40 -3.45 -10.26
N ILE A 118 1.90 -3.81 -9.09
CA ILE A 118 3.14 -4.56 -8.92
C ILE A 118 2.83 -5.89 -8.25
N ILE A 119 3.01 -6.99 -8.99
CA ILE A 119 2.66 -8.34 -8.54
C ILE A 119 3.90 -9.17 -8.27
N GLU A 120 3.73 -10.19 -7.43
CA GLU A 120 4.73 -11.19 -7.16
C GLU A 120 4.09 -12.58 -7.28
N PHE A 121 4.63 -13.41 -8.16
CA PHE A 121 4.23 -14.81 -8.22
C PHE A 121 5.05 -15.61 -7.24
N LYS A 122 4.39 -16.51 -6.49
CA LYS A 122 5.09 -17.49 -5.64
C LYS A 122 6.16 -18.19 -6.50
N ASN A 123 7.32 -18.44 -5.91
CA ASN A 123 8.48 -19.03 -6.59
C ASN A 123 8.21 -20.50 -6.93
N ASN A 124 7.27 -20.72 -7.84
CA ASN A 124 6.80 -22.02 -8.28
C ASN A 124 7.34 -22.26 -9.69
N GLU A 125 8.04 -23.36 -9.88
CA GLU A 125 8.59 -23.79 -11.19
C GLU A 125 7.52 -23.77 -12.28
N LYS A 126 6.26 -24.12 -11.94
CA LYS A 126 5.12 -24.06 -12.88
C LYS A 126 4.90 -22.66 -13.47
N MET A 127 5.23 -21.57 -12.72
CA MET A 127 5.01 -20.20 -13.20
C MET A 127 6.25 -19.55 -13.81
N LYS A 128 7.46 -20.03 -13.52
CA LYS A 128 8.70 -19.41 -14.04
C LYS A 128 8.69 -19.25 -15.56
N LYS A 129 8.30 -20.30 -16.30
CA LYS A 129 8.31 -20.33 -17.77
C LYS A 129 6.95 -20.00 -18.42
N LYS A 130 5.90 -19.65 -17.67
CA LYS A 130 4.53 -19.48 -18.19
C LYS A 130 4.17 -18.01 -18.46
N ARG A 131 4.98 -17.32 -19.27
CA ARG A 131 4.76 -15.88 -19.59
C ARG A 131 3.34 -15.59 -20.11
N LYS A 132 2.78 -16.48 -20.95
CA LYS A 132 1.41 -16.31 -21.48
C LYS A 132 0.36 -16.29 -20.36
N VAL A 133 0.49 -17.14 -19.33
CA VAL A 133 -0.43 -17.17 -18.18
C VAL A 133 -0.25 -15.91 -17.34
N LYS A 134 0.99 -15.49 -17.05
CA LYS A 134 1.28 -14.25 -16.32
C LYS A 134 0.67 -13.03 -17.01
N ASN A 135 0.80 -12.95 -18.34
CA ASN A 135 0.21 -11.85 -19.10
C ASN A 135 -1.32 -11.85 -19.06
N LYS A 136 -1.98 -13.02 -19.05
CA LYS A 136 -3.44 -13.12 -18.88
C LYS A 136 -3.87 -12.64 -17.50
N ILE A 137 -3.14 -13.03 -16.44
CA ILE A 137 -3.38 -12.55 -15.06
C ILE A 137 -3.19 -11.02 -15.00
N ALA A 138 -2.12 -10.50 -15.60
CA ALA A 138 -1.86 -9.05 -15.63
C ALA A 138 -2.97 -8.28 -16.36
N LYS A 139 -3.46 -8.79 -17.52
CA LYS A 139 -4.60 -8.20 -18.22
C LYS A 139 -5.88 -8.23 -17.38
N ALA A 140 -6.12 -9.33 -16.64
CA ALA A 140 -7.25 -9.43 -15.72
C ALA A 140 -7.15 -8.40 -14.57
N ILE A 141 -5.95 -8.11 -14.05
CA ILE A 141 -5.74 -7.06 -13.04
C ILE A 141 -6.17 -5.69 -13.58
N ILE A 142 -5.78 -5.36 -14.82
CA ILE A 142 -6.22 -4.10 -15.47
C ILE A 142 -7.75 -4.06 -15.64
N GLN A 143 -8.37 -5.18 -16.01
CA GLN A 143 -9.83 -5.25 -16.18
C GLN A 143 -10.60 -5.07 -14.86
N VAL A 144 -10.04 -5.58 -13.74
CA VAL A 144 -10.69 -5.52 -12.43
C VAL A 144 -10.44 -4.18 -11.71
N ASN A 145 -9.35 -3.49 -12.03
CA ASN A 145 -8.95 -2.23 -11.39
C ASN A 145 -8.93 -1.10 -12.42
N LYS A 146 -9.98 -0.29 -12.48
CA LYS A 146 -10.14 0.81 -13.45
C LYS A 146 -8.96 1.79 -13.51
N ASN A 147 -8.33 2.03 -12.36
CA ASN A 147 -7.23 2.99 -12.26
C ASN A 147 -5.88 2.39 -12.67
N VAL A 148 -5.79 1.06 -12.84
CA VAL A 148 -4.54 0.41 -13.21
C VAL A 148 -4.39 0.39 -14.72
N LYS A 149 -3.33 1.04 -15.22
CA LYS A 149 -2.97 1.10 -16.65
C LYS A 149 -1.82 0.20 -17.01
N SER A 150 -1.03 -0.25 -16.01
CA SER A 150 0.18 -1.03 -16.22
C SER A 150 0.39 -2.07 -15.13
N VAL A 151 0.95 -3.22 -15.48
CA VAL A 151 1.26 -4.29 -14.54
C VAL A 151 2.70 -4.76 -14.70
N TYR A 152 3.44 -4.75 -13.59
CA TYR A 152 4.81 -5.21 -13.49
C TYR A 152 4.94 -6.40 -12.52
N GLU A 153 5.86 -7.32 -12.82
CA GLU A 153 6.25 -8.44 -11.96
C GLU A 153 7.55 -8.11 -11.22
N LYS A 154 7.60 -8.34 -9.92
CA LYS A 154 8.85 -8.35 -9.13
C LYS A 154 9.72 -9.54 -9.55
N LYS A 155 10.93 -9.28 -10.05
CA LYS A 155 11.86 -10.31 -10.51
C LYS A 155 13.03 -10.57 -9.56
N SER A 156 13.20 -9.70 -8.57
CA SER A 156 14.24 -9.87 -7.55
C SER A 156 13.78 -9.34 -6.18
N LYS A 157 14.49 -9.75 -5.14
CA LYS A 157 14.48 -9.03 -3.86
C LYS A 157 15.07 -7.63 -4.06
N VAL A 158 14.82 -6.73 -3.11
CA VAL A 158 15.48 -5.43 -3.03
C VAL A 158 16.99 -5.62 -2.83
N ARG A 159 17.83 -4.82 -3.52
CA ARG A 159 19.29 -4.93 -3.47
C ARG A 159 19.96 -3.56 -3.64
N GLY A 160 21.20 -3.48 -3.13
CA GLY A 160 22.08 -2.32 -3.27
C GLY A 160 21.67 -1.12 -2.43
N ALA A 161 22.52 -0.09 -2.42
CA ALA A 161 22.34 1.12 -1.60
C ALA A 161 21.05 1.89 -1.93
N PHE A 162 20.57 1.84 -3.17
CA PHE A 162 19.31 2.48 -3.59
C PHE A 162 18.07 1.64 -3.33
N ARG A 163 18.22 0.41 -2.79
CA ARG A 163 17.11 -0.51 -2.48
C ARG A 163 16.20 -0.80 -3.67
N LEU A 164 16.76 -0.99 -4.83
CA LEU A 164 16.03 -1.26 -6.07
C LEU A 164 15.81 -2.76 -6.30
N ARG A 165 14.80 -3.07 -7.10
CA ARG A 165 14.53 -4.44 -7.55
C ARG A 165 14.31 -4.50 -9.06
N LYS A 166 14.67 -5.62 -9.66
CA LYS A 166 14.36 -5.86 -11.07
C LYS A 166 12.86 -6.06 -11.23
N MET A 167 12.28 -5.40 -12.23
CA MET A 167 10.88 -5.49 -12.60
C MET A 167 10.75 -5.99 -14.05
N ALA A 168 9.67 -6.70 -14.36
CA ALA A 168 9.33 -7.10 -15.71
C ALA A 168 7.92 -6.62 -16.06
N HIS A 169 7.77 -5.90 -17.16
CA HIS A 169 6.47 -5.49 -17.67
C HIS A 169 5.69 -6.71 -18.17
N LEU A 170 4.42 -6.82 -17.80
CA LEU A 170 3.53 -7.93 -18.17
C LEU A 170 2.37 -7.49 -19.06
N ALA A 171 1.74 -6.36 -18.79
CA ALA A 171 0.59 -5.88 -19.56
C ALA A 171 0.37 -4.37 -19.37
N GLY A 172 -0.37 -3.77 -20.29
CA GLY A 172 -0.73 -2.35 -20.26
C GLY A 172 0.35 -1.43 -20.84
N LEU A 173 0.36 -0.18 -20.41
CA LEU A 173 1.33 0.83 -20.81
C LEU A 173 2.72 0.50 -20.27
N LYS A 174 3.78 0.88 -21.00
CA LYS A 174 5.17 0.57 -20.60
C LYS A 174 5.82 1.62 -19.70
N GLY A 175 5.10 2.64 -19.26
CA GLY A 175 5.64 3.68 -18.37
C GLY A 175 5.94 3.15 -16.97
N THR A 176 7.04 3.60 -16.36
CA THR A 176 7.46 3.25 -14.99
C THR A 176 7.29 4.41 -14.01
N GLU A 177 7.11 5.63 -14.51
CA GLU A 177 6.71 6.78 -13.72
C GLU A 177 5.21 6.76 -13.44
N THR A 178 4.84 7.23 -12.25
CA THR A 178 3.44 7.35 -11.85
C THR A 178 3.25 8.44 -10.79
N LEU A 179 2.01 8.90 -10.65
CA LEU A 179 1.56 9.76 -9.56
C LEU A 179 0.76 8.92 -8.56
N HIS A 180 1.25 8.80 -7.33
CA HIS A 180 0.57 8.11 -6.24
C HIS A 180 -0.03 9.11 -5.26
N LYS A 181 -1.30 8.91 -4.92
CA LYS A 181 -2.00 9.73 -3.91
C LYS A 181 -2.06 9.00 -2.59
N GLU A 182 -1.65 9.66 -1.52
CA GLU A 182 -1.64 9.11 -0.18
C GLU A 182 -1.74 10.23 0.86
N ASN A 183 -2.69 10.13 1.82
CA ASN A 183 -2.87 11.09 2.92
C ASN A 183 -2.89 12.56 2.42
N ASP A 184 -3.70 12.84 1.42
CA ASP A 184 -3.84 14.15 0.76
C ASP A 184 -2.55 14.72 0.13
N CYS A 185 -1.52 13.90 0.01
CA CYS A 185 -0.29 14.21 -0.71
C CYS A 185 -0.24 13.46 -2.06
N ILE A 186 0.50 14.04 -3.00
CA ILE A 186 0.77 13.47 -4.32
C ILE A 186 2.26 13.18 -4.42
N PHE A 187 2.60 11.95 -4.78
CA PHE A 187 3.99 11.52 -4.96
C PHE A 187 4.22 11.08 -6.39
N LYS A 188 5.04 11.82 -7.12
CA LYS A 188 5.62 11.37 -8.39
C LYS A 188 6.82 10.49 -8.10
N LEU A 189 6.90 9.36 -8.78
CA LEU A 189 8.01 8.42 -8.62
C LEU A 189 8.14 7.49 -9.83
N ASP A 190 9.30 6.86 -9.96
CA ASP A 190 9.56 5.78 -10.92
C ASP A 190 9.76 4.48 -10.13
N ILE A 191 8.92 3.47 -10.39
CA ILE A 191 8.93 2.20 -9.66
C ILE A 191 10.20 1.36 -9.84
N ILE A 192 11.02 1.66 -10.86
CA ILE A 192 12.28 0.97 -11.15
C ILE A 192 13.47 1.72 -10.56
N ARG A 193 13.43 3.06 -10.56
CA ARG A 193 14.54 3.92 -10.16
C ARG A 193 14.49 4.37 -8.71
N THR A 194 13.32 4.24 -8.04
CA THR A 194 13.15 4.64 -6.64
C THR A 194 12.54 3.53 -5.82
N PHE A 195 12.84 3.50 -4.53
CA PHE A 195 12.14 2.63 -3.59
C PHE A 195 10.87 3.33 -3.11
N PHE A 196 9.74 2.64 -3.24
CA PHE A 196 8.46 3.07 -2.67
C PHE A 196 7.64 1.85 -2.27
N THR A 197 6.88 1.96 -1.17
CA THR A 197 5.91 0.95 -0.74
C THR A 197 4.66 1.61 -0.16
N PRO A 198 3.45 1.31 -0.68
CA PRO A 198 2.21 1.83 -0.12
C PRO A 198 1.87 1.21 1.25
N ARG A 199 2.54 0.14 1.64
CA ARG A 199 2.29 -0.60 2.89
C ARG A 199 2.69 0.15 4.15
N LEU A 200 3.45 1.25 4.03
CA LEU A 200 3.82 2.14 5.13
C LEU A 200 2.94 3.40 5.21
N ASN A 201 1.84 3.45 4.46
CA ASN A 201 0.92 4.59 4.46
C ASN A 201 0.46 4.94 5.88
N HIS A 202 0.02 3.95 6.65
CA HIS A 202 -0.45 4.17 8.03
C HIS A 202 0.65 4.73 8.93
N GLU A 203 1.88 4.20 8.81
CA GLU A 203 3.03 4.68 9.59
C GLU A 203 3.37 6.14 9.28
N ARG A 204 3.39 6.50 8.01
CA ARG A 204 3.62 7.89 7.59
C ARG A 204 2.56 8.83 8.15
N LEU A 205 1.30 8.37 8.15
CA LEU A 205 0.19 9.14 8.73
C LEU A 205 0.35 9.29 10.25
N LEU A 206 0.73 8.24 10.98
CA LEU A 206 0.96 8.29 12.42
C LEU A 206 2.06 9.29 12.78
N VAL A 207 3.20 9.23 12.10
CA VAL A 207 4.31 10.17 12.33
C VAL A 207 3.90 11.60 11.95
N SER A 208 3.22 11.80 10.83
CA SER A 208 2.77 13.13 10.41
C SER A 208 1.71 13.76 11.31
N LYS A 209 0.96 12.95 12.08
CA LYS A 209 -0.03 13.39 13.06
C LYS A 209 0.47 13.34 14.50
N SER A 210 1.72 12.96 14.74
CA SER A 210 2.30 13.01 16.08
C SER A 210 2.38 14.46 16.59
N ASN A 211 2.65 14.64 17.89
CA ASN A 211 2.85 15.96 18.44
C ASN A 211 4.15 16.57 17.87
N ILE A 212 4.02 17.43 16.88
CA ILE A 212 5.11 18.16 16.21
C ILE A 212 4.86 19.64 16.44
N GLU A 213 5.81 20.29 17.09
CA GLU A 213 5.71 21.70 17.43
C GLU A 213 6.04 22.60 16.25
N LYS A 214 5.47 23.81 16.25
CA LYS A 214 5.80 24.83 15.26
C LYS A 214 7.28 25.19 15.34
N GLY A 215 7.95 25.21 14.21
CA GLY A 215 9.37 25.55 14.11
C GLY A 215 10.33 24.40 14.37
N GLU A 216 9.85 23.17 14.66
CA GLU A 216 10.73 22.00 14.80
C GLU A 216 11.65 21.87 13.59
N ARG A 217 12.91 21.54 13.84
CA ARG A 217 13.90 21.13 12.83
C ARG A 217 13.93 19.61 12.77
N ILE A 218 13.59 19.06 11.63
CA ILE A 218 13.48 17.61 11.44
C ILE A 218 14.52 17.14 10.44
N ALA A 219 15.20 16.03 10.71
CA ALA A 219 16.06 15.35 9.75
C ALA A 219 15.43 14.02 9.30
N ASP A 220 15.16 13.89 8.01
CA ASP A 220 14.74 12.62 7.39
C ASP A 220 15.96 12.01 6.70
N LEU A 221 16.63 11.07 7.36
CA LEU A 221 17.94 10.54 6.95
C LEU A 221 17.86 9.61 5.73
N PHE A 222 16.67 9.13 5.39
CA PHE A 222 16.44 8.20 4.28
C PHE A 222 15.12 8.55 3.56
N ALA A 223 15.05 9.79 3.08
CA ALA A 223 13.81 10.41 2.65
C ALA A 223 13.15 9.75 1.42
N GLY A 224 13.92 9.07 0.57
CA GLY A 224 13.42 8.55 -0.69
C GLY A 224 12.82 9.65 -1.54
N VAL A 225 11.59 9.45 -2.01
CA VAL A 225 10.84 10.45 -2.78
C VAL A 225 10.12 11.48 -1.87
N GLY A 226 10.43 11.49 -0.56
CA GLY A 226 9.92 12.45 0.42
C GLY A 226 8.64 12.03 1.13
N THR A 227 8.39 10.74 1.27
CA THR A 227 7.09 10.25 1.76
C THR A 227 6.76 10.63 3.20
N PHE A 228 7.73 10.69 4.11
CA PHE A 228 7.55 11.24 5.46
C PHE A 228 7.63 12.77 5.44
N SER A 229 8.69 13.30 4.87
CA SER A 229 8.98 14.74 4.84
C SER A 229 7.82 15.57 4.28
N VAL A 230 7.24 15.17 3.12
CA VAL A 230 6.14 15.90 2.48
C VAL A 230 4.86 15.84 3.31
N GLN A 231 4.51 14.69 3.90
CA GLN A 231 3.31 14.57 4.73
C GLN A 231 3.42 15.39 6.02
N ILE A 232 4.60 15.42 6.64
CA ILE A 232 4.85 16.25 7.84
C ILE A 232 4.78 17.73 7.48
N ALA A 233 5.52 18.18 6.48
CA ALA A 233 5.55 19.57 6.07
C ALA A 233 4.20 20.09 5.55
N LYS A 234 3.33 19.21 5.05
CA LYS A 234 1.97 19.57 4.66
C LYS A 234 1.10 19.98 5.86
N LEU A 235 1.29 19.31 6.99
CA LEU A 235 0.47 19.51 8.19
C LEU A 235 1.06 20.55 9.15
N HIS A 236 2.38 20.66 9.21
CA HIS A 236 3.11 21.43 10.22
C HIS A 236 4.01 22.51 9.60
N ASP A 237 4.14 23.64 10.29
CA ASP A 237 5.09 24.71 9.99
C ASP A 237 6.43 24.35 10.62
N VAL A 238 7.23 23.56 9.87
CA VAL A 238 8.50 22.98 10.31
C VAL A 238 9.57 23.15 9.24
N LYS A 239 10.85 22.95 9.61
CA LYS A 239 11.96 22.91 8.68
C LYS A 239 12.56 21.53 8.60
N ILE A 240 12.43 20.86 7.45
CA ILE A 240 12.88 19.47 7.25
C ILE A 240 14.11 19.43 6.37
N TYR A 241 15.16 18.76 6.84
CA TYR A 241 16.37 18.43 6.10
C TYR A 241 16.26 16.97 5.65
N ALA A 242 16.05 16.77 4.35
CA ALA A 242 15.71 15.47 3.78
C ALA A 242 16.86 14.92 2.94
N PHE A 243 17.42 13.79 3.36
CA PHE A 243 18.62 13.20 2.78
C PHE A 243 18.28 11.88 2.03
N ASP A 244 18.84 11.73 0.84
CA ASP A 244 18.83 10.45 0.13
C ASP A 244 20.06 10.29 -0.75
N ILE A 245 20.63 9.08 -0.76
CA ILE A 245 21.81 8.77 -1.58
C ILE A 245 21.46 8.58 -3.07
N ASN A 246 20.19 8.19 -3.38
CA ASN A 246 19.73 7.91 -4.72
C ASN A 246 19.41 9.21 -5.49
N PRO A 247 20.12 9.57 -6.57
CA PRO A 247 19.90 10.81 -7.30
C PRO A 247 18.51 10.87 -7.96
N TYR A 248 17.92 9.74 -8.29
CA TYR A 248 16.54 9.69 -8.81
C TYR A 248 15.51 9.97 -7.71
N ALA A 249 15.71 9.42 -6.51
CA ALA A 249 14.87 9.73 -5.37
C ALA A 249 14.92 11.22 -5.02
N TYR A 250 16.13 11.78 -4.97
CA TYR A 250 16.34 13.22 -4.79
C TYR A 250 15.66 14.08 -5.86
N LYS A 251 15.73 13.67 -7.13
CA LYS A 251 15.01 14.35 -8.23
C LYS A 251 13.52 14.39 -7.95
N TYR A 252 12.91 13.23 -7.65
CA TYR A 252 11.48 13.15 -7.37
C TYR A 252 11.09 13.84 -6.06
N LEU A 253 11.94 13.82 -5.04
CA LEU A 253 11.72 14.59 -3.81
C LEU A 253 11.55 16.08 -4.12
N LYS A 254 12.40 16.67 -4.95
CA LYS A 254 12.28 18.09 -5.39
C LYS A 254 10.98 18.34 -6.17
N GLU A 255 10.57 17.42 -7.03
CA GLU A 255 9.32 17.51 -7.76
C GLU A 255 8.13 17.42 -6.79
N ASN A 256 8.18 16.49 -5.82
CA ASN A 256 7.13 16.28 -4.83
C ASN A 256 6.95 17.44 -3.85
N ILE A 257 8.04 18.13 -3.50
CA ILE A 257 7.98 19.38 -2.75
C ILE A 257 7.16 20.44 -3.53
N LYS A 258 7.39 20.55 -4.83
CA LYS A 258 6.73 21.56 -5.67
C LYS A 258 5.24 21.29 -5.93
N ILE A 259 4.86 20.02 -6.09
CA ILE A 259 3.48 19.66 -6.44
C ILE A 259 2.55 19.56 -5.24
N ASN A 260 3.10 19.63 -4.01
CA ASN A 260 2.32 19.62 -2.79
C ASN A 260 2.30 21.02 -2.17
N ASN A 261 1.13 21.42 -1.68
CA ASN A 261 1.00 22.67 -0.94
C ASN A 261 1.45 22.42 0.52
N LEU A 262 2.64 22.89 0.89
CA LEU A 262 3.28 22.64 2.18
C LEU A 262 3.15 23.86 3.09
N LYS A 263 2.91 23.65 4.38
CA LYS A 263 2.99 24.68 5.43
C LYS A 263 4.43 24.89 5.86
N GLY A 264 5.17 23.80 6.01
CA GLY A 264 6.58 23.81 6.36
C GLY A 264 7.49 23.86 5.13
N SER A 265 8.80 23.86 5.35
CA SER A 265 9.83 23.87 4.31
C SER A 265 10.64 22.58 4.32
N ILE A 266 11.04 22.10 3.14
CA ILE A 266 11.90 20.93 2.99
C ILE A 266 13.13 21.33 2.18
N ILE A 267 14.31 21.03 2.73
CA ILE A 267 15.61 21.23 2.07
C ILE A 267 16.16 19.86 1.72
N PRO A 268 16.12 19.47 0.43
CA PRO A 268 16.58 18.16 0.00
C PRO A 268 18.08 18.12 -0.25
N PHE A 269 18.72 17.00 0.11
CA PHE A 269 20.14 16.73 -0.12
C PHE A 269 20.34 15.37 -0.79
N ASN A 270 21.15 15.35 -1.87
CA ASN A 270 21.59 14.10 -2.48
C ASN A 270 22.97 13.73 -1.96
N ILE A 271 23.03 13.04 -0.84
CA ILE A 271 24.28 12.68 -0.17
C ILE A 271 24.15 11.35 0.57
N ASN A 272 25.27 10.63 0.66
CA ASN A 272 25.41 9.57 1.66
C ASN A 272 25.60 10.19 3.04
N ILE A 273 24.65 9.97 3.95
CA ILE A 273 24.65 10.60 5.27
C ILE A 273 25.88 10.31 6.11
N LYS A 274 26.59 9.18 5.91
CA LYS A 274 27.89 8.93 6.55
C LYS A 274 28.96 9.94 6.20
N LYS A 275 28.83 10.58 5.01
CA LYS A 275 29.74 11.66 4.60
C LYS A 275 29.42 13.02 5.24
N LEU A 276 28.37 13.12 6.06
CA LEU A 276 28.12 14.32 6.84
C LEU A 276 29.15 14.50 7.95
N ILE A 277 29.46 13.42 8.66
CA ILE A 277 30.27 13.44 9.89
C ILE A 277 31.72 12.95 9.69
N ASN A 278 32.03 12.34 8.54
CA ASN A 278 33.37 11.82 8.29
C ASN A 278 33.84 12.04 6.83
N PRO A 279 34.69 13.06 6.54
CA PRO A 279 34.96 14.19 7.43
C PRO A 279 33.73 15.09 7.59
N PRO A 280 33.62 15.86 8.67
CA PRO A 280 32.54 16.84 8.86
C PRO A 280 32.49 17.81 7.70
N ASN A 281 31.26 18.11 7.23
CA ASN A 281 31.07 19.07 6.15
C ASN A 281 30.22 20.28 6.60
N GLN A 282 30.07 21.27 5.72
CA GLN A 282 29.34 22.50 6.06
C GLN A 282 27.89 22.25 6.48
N ILE A 283 27.24 21.22 5.91
CA ILE A 283 25.84 20.85 6.27
C ILE A 283 25.82 20.33 7.70
N GLU A 284 26.74 19.44 8.04
CA GLU A 284 26.86 18.88 9.39
C GLU A 284 27.13 20.00 10.41
N ILE A 285 28.11 20.90 10.17
CA ILE A 285 28.43 22.01 11.06
C ILE A 285 27.20 22.88 11.33
N GLN A 286 26.34 23.08 10.33
CA GLN A 286 25.11 23.85 10.48
C GLN A 286 24.04 23.11 11.28
N LEU A 287 24.01 21.78 11.26
CA LEU A 287 22.94 20.96 11.83
C LEU A 287 23.31 20.27 13.14
N ARG A 288 24.61 20.21 13.51
CA ARG A 288 25.10 19.58 14.72
C ARG A 288 24.36 20.11 15.96
N ASN A 289 23.82 19.20 16.76
CA ASN A 289 23.08 19.50 18.00
C ASN A 289 21.92 20.51 17.81
N LYS A 290 21.25 20.48 16.62
CA LYS A 290 20.16 21.44 16.32
C LYS A 290 18.87 20.79 15.86
N ILE A 291 18.83 19.48 15.75
CA ILE A 291 17.69 18.74 15.24
C ILE A 291 16.80 18.29 16.41
N ASP A 292 15.50 18.59 16.34
CA ASP A 292 14.51 18.22 17.34
C ASP A 292 13.97 16.81 17.12
N ARG A 293 13.92 16.36 15.84
CA ARG A 293 13.34 15.08 15.45
C ARG A 293 14.08 14.45 14.29
N ILE A 294 14.31 13.13 14.38
CA ILE A 294 15.02 12.38 13.35
C ILE A 294 14.17 11.20 12.89
N ILE A 295 14.07 11.01 11.57
CA ILE A 295 13.38 9.88 10.95
C ILE A 295 14.42 8.95 10.31
N MET A 296 14.45 7.69 10.75
CA MET A 296 15.40 6.68 10.31
C MET A 296 14.67 5.48 9.69
N ASN A 297 14.01 5.69 8.53
CA ASN A 297 13.28 4.61 7.86
C ASN A 297 14.17 3.78 6.92
N PHE A 298 15.18 3.14 7.50
CA PHE A 298 16.09 2.20 6.83
C PHE A 298 16.21 0.88 7.62
N PRO A 299 15.14 0.06 7.69
CA PRO A 299 15.03 -1.03 8.66
C PRO A 299 16.05 -2.15 8.52
N GLU A 300 16.74 -2.26 7.38
CA GLU A 300 17.82 -3.26 7.21
C GLU A 300 19.05 -2.92 8.04
N ASP A 301 19.36 -1.64 8.24
CA ASP A 301 20.66 -1.24 8.79
C ASP A 301 20.62 0.13 9.52
N SER A 302 19.46 0.55 10.03
CA SER A 302 19.27 1.89 10.62
C SER A 302 20.23 2.16 11.77
N LEU A 303 20.52 1.17 12.62
CA LEU A 303 21.37 1.32 13.80
C LEU A 303 22.79 1.76 13.45
N ARG A 304 23.32 1.35 12.30
CA ARG A 304 24.66 1.79 11.83
C ARG A 304 24.77 3.29 11.55
N PHE A 305 23.67 4.03 11.56
CA PHE A 305 23.62 5.45 11.31
C PHE A 305 23.22 6.27 12.54
N LEU A 306 23.23 5.65 13.72
CA LEU A 306 22.95 6.33 14.97
C LEU A 306 24.05 7.32 15.34
N ASP A 307 25.29 7.12 14.92
CA ASP A 307 26.35 8.12 15.01
C ASP A 307 25.96 9.45 14.36
N VAL A 308 25.38 9.39 13.15
CA VAL A 308 24.88 10.59 12.46
C VAL A 308 23.68 11.18 13.22
N ALA A 309 22.75 10.34 13.66
CA ALA A 309 21.58 10.80 14.40
C ALA A 309 21.96 11.49 15.71
N CYS A 310 22.84 10.88 16.51
CA CYS A 310 23.32 11.45 17.78
C CYS A 310 24.18 12.71 17.60
N ASN A 311 24.87 12.86 16.46
CA ASN A 311 25.60 14.07 16.14
C ASN A 311 24.67 15.25 15.79
N LEU A 312 23.54 14.99 15.15
CA LEU A 312 22.61 16.02 14.69
C LEU A 312 21.57 16.42 15.73
N ILE A 313 21.12 15.49 16.57
CA ILE A 313 20.07 15.74 17.54
C ILE A 313 20.56 16.69 18.62
N LYS A 314 19.66 17.49 19.21
CA LYS A 314 19.95 18.39 20.31
C LYS A 314 20.47 17.62 21.53
N GLU A 315 21.40 18.23 22.29
CA GLU A 315 21.95 17.64 23.51
C GLU A 315 20.90 17.56 24.62
N GLU A 316 20.07 18.60 24.73
CA GLU A 316 18.90 18.64 25.66
C GLU A 316 17.80 17.63 25.31
N GLY A 317 17.90 16.98 24.18
CA GLY A 317 17.05 15.87 23.76
C GLY A 317 16.24 16.14 22.51
N GLY A 318 15.76 15.05 21.94
CA GLY A 318 14.88 15.03 20.77
C GLY A 318 14.31 13.65 20.50
N ILE A 319 13.45 13.57 19.50
CA ILE A 319 12.74 12.33 19.14
C ILE A 319 13.44 11.63 18.00
N ILE A 320 13.67 10.32 18.13
CA ILE A 320 14.08 9.46 17.02
C ILE A 320 12.95 8.48 16.67
N HIS A 321 12.53 8.48 15.42
CA HIS A 321 11.68 7.46 14.81
C HIS A 321 12.56 6.42 14.12
N ASN A 322 12.90 5.34 14.82
CA ASN A 322 13.78 4.29 14.31
C ASN A 322 12.98 3.09 13.80
N TYR A 323 13.23 2.68 12.55
CA TYR A 323 12.66 1.49 11.94
C TYR A 323 13.75 0.44 11.79
N GLN A 324 13.54 -0.76 12.32
CA GLN A 324 14.52 -1.86 12.24
C GLN A 324 13.85 -3.22 12.08
N PHE A 325 14.59 -4.18 11.54
CA PHE A 325 14.19 -5.59 11.62
C PHE A 325 14.68 -6.22 12.93
N SER A 326 13.83 -7.06 13.53
CA SER A 326 14.17 -7.80 14.75
C SER A 326 13.68 -9.22 14.67
N GLU A 327 14.43 -10.14 15.26
CA GLU A 327 14.14 -11.57 15.25
C GLU A 327 13.06 -11.95 16.25
N LYS A 328 12.19 -12.88 15.83
CA LYS A 328 11.24 -13.57 16.70
C LYS A 328 11.93 -14.63 17.55
N PRO A 329 11.38 -15.04 18.70
CA PRO A 329 10.28 -14.38 19.43
C PRO A 329 10.77 -13.12 20.16
N ASN A 330 9.82 -12.36 20.73
CA ASN A 330 10.10 -11.14 21.51
C ASN A 330 10.80 -10.03 20.70
N SER A 331 10.42 -9.88 19.43
CA SER A 331 11.08 -8.96 18.49
C SER A 331 11.12 -7.51 18.98
N ILE A 332 10.08 -7.00 19.66
CA ILE A 332 10.06 -5.65 20.23
C ILE A 332 11.11 -5.51 21.32
N LYS A 333 11.18 -6.44 22.31
CA LYS A 333 12.16 -6.38 23.40
C LYS A 333 13.59 -6.40 22.87
N LYS A 334 13.89 -7.27 21.92
CA LYS A 334 15.21 -7.36 21.27
C LYS A 334 15.56 -6.07 20.52
N ALA A 335 14.59 -5.50 19.82
CA ALA A 335 14.76 -4.25 19.09
C ALA A 335 15.11 -3.09 20.02
N ILE A 336 14.36 -2.94 21.12
CA ILE A 336 14.61 -1.92 22.15
C ILE A 336 15.99 -2.08 22.78
N ALA A 337 16.37 -3.31 23.16
CA ALA A 337 17.67 -3.58 23.78
C ALA A 337 18.83 -3.20 22.84
N LYS A 338 18.76 -3.59 21.54
CA LYS A 338 19.77 -3.20 20.56
C LYS A 338 19.83 -1.69 20.37
N PHE A 339 18.68 -1.05 20.21
CA PHE A 339 18.62 0.40 20.03
C PHE A 339 19.18 1.15 21.23
N ARG A 340 18.87 0.70 22.46
CA ARG A 340 19.40 1.27 23.71
C ARG A 340 20.91 1.18 23.76
N ASN A 341 21.47 -0.02 23.58
CA ASN A 341 22.92 -0.25 23.64
C ASN A 341 23.67 0.64 22.63
N GLU A 342 23.13 0.80 21.42
CA GLU A 342 23.74 1.68 20.40
C GLU A 342 23.64 3.16 20.78
N ILE A 343 22.51 3.63 21.30
CA ILE A 343 22.34 5.01 21.77
C ILE A 343 23.32 5.33 22.90
N GLU A 344 23.46 4.42 23.87
CA GLU A 344 24.37 4.57 25.01
C GLU A 344 25.84 4.63 24.57
N SER A 345 26.23 3.94 23.49
CA SER A 345 27.60 4.01 22.95
C SER A 345 27.98 5.41 22.41
N TYR A 346 26.99 6.26 22.14
CA TYR A 346 27.18 7.65 21.70
C TYR A 346 26.96 8.69 22.83
N ASN A 347 26.98 8.25 24.11
CA ASN A 347 26.74 9.10 25.29
C ASN A 347 25.34 9.74 25.32
N PHE A 348 24.33 9.03 24.81
CA PHE A 348 22.92 9.39 24.93
C PHE A 348 22.18 8.33 25.72
N ILE A 349 21.06 8.71 26.33
CA ILE A 349 20.15 7.77 26.99
C ILE A 349 18.74 7.88 26.39
N ILE A 350 18.01 6.78 26.44
CA ILE A 350 16.59 6.77 26.14
C ILE A 350 15.84 7.18 27.42
N LYS A 351 15.33 8.42 27.43
CA LYS A 351 14.50 8.94 28.54
C LYS A 351 13.12 8.33 28.54
N GLU A 352 12.52 8.22 27.34
CA GLU A 352 11.17 7.74 27.17
C GLU A 352 11.01 7.00 25.84
N ILE A 353 10.36 5.84 25.84
CA ILE A 353 9.87 5.18 24.63
C ILE A 353 8.40 5.59 24.46
N LYS A 354 8.16 6.50 23.53
CA LYS A 354 6.80 7.00 23.24
C LYS A 354 5.95 5.96 22.54
N ARG A 355 6.56 5.11 21.71
CA ARG A 355 5.90 4.02 20.98
C ARG A 355 6.90 2.93 20.61
N SER A 356 6.44 1.67 20.66
CA SER A 356 7.16 0.54 20.06
C SER A 356 6.17 -0.50 19.56
N ASP A 357 6.13 -0.72 18.23
CA ASP A 357 5.14 -1.55 17.57
C ASP A 357 5.73 -2.45 16.48
N ILE A 358 5.03 -3.55 16.21
CA ILE A 358 5.27 -4.37 15.01
C ILE A 358 4.50 -3.76 13.84
N ILE A 359 5.21 -3.16 12.89
CA ILE A 359 4.62 -2.61 11.66
C ILE A 359 4.06 -3.72 10.78
N LYS A 360 4.84 -4.78 10.63
CA LYS A 360 4.47 -5.97 9.86
C LYS A 360 5.39 -7.14 10.16
N SER A 361 4.86 -8.35 10.04
CA SER A 361 5.72 -9.55 9.96
C SER A 361 6.44 -9.57 8.61
N TYR A 362 7.77 -9.49 8.64
CA TYR A 362 8.60 -9.45 7.44
C TYR A 362 8.88 -10.85 6.90
N SER A 363 9.12 -11.78 7.81
CA SER A 363 9.33 -13.20 7.51
C SER A 363 8.83 -14.06 8.68
N PRO A 364 8.79 -15.40 8.53
CA PRO A 364 8.51 -16.29 9.67
C PRO A 364 9.44 -16.07 10.88
N LYS A 365 10.66 -15.57 10.64
CA LYS A 365 11.72 -15.39 11.65
C LYS A 365 11.92 -13.95 12.11
N SER A 366 11.30 -12.95 11.45
CA SER A 366 11.57 -11.54 11.76
C SER A 366 10.36 -10.63 11.53
N ASP A 367 10.29 -9.59 12.34
CA ASP A 367 9.33 -8.50 12.26
C ASP A 367 10.02 -7.18 11.92
N MET A 368 9.31 -6.27 11.27
CA MET A 368 9.69 -4.87 11.15
C MET A 368 9.11 -4.11 12.32
N ILE A 369 9.98 -3.50 13.12
CA ILE A 369 9.66 -2.80 14.35
C ILE A 369 9.86 -1.30 14.14
N VAL A 370 9.01 -0.49 14.75
CA VAL A 370 9.25 0.93 14.96
C VAL A 370 9.52 1.16 16.44
N ILE A 371 10.44 2.08 16.73
CA ILE A 371 10.70 2.62 18.07
C ILE A 371 10.70 4.14 17.92
N ASP A 372 9.74 4.80 18.56
CA ASP A 372 9.70 6.25 18.69
C ASP A 372 10.17 6.58 20.11
N ALA A 373 11.35 7.14 20.24
CA ALA A 373 11.99 7.38 21.53
C ALA A 373 12.45 8.84 21.67
N PHE A 374 12.25 9.41 22.85
CA PHE A 374 12.93 10.63 23.26
C PHE A 374 14.29 10.25 23.88
N ILE A 375 15.35 10.79 23.31
CA ILE A 375 16.71 10.62 23.78
C ILE A 375 17.31 11.95 24.21
N GLU A 376 18.19 11.95 25.19
CA GLU A 376 18.95 13.08 25.63
C GLU A 376 20.41 12.69 25.88
N LYS A 377 21.34 13.64 25.79
CA LYS A 377 22.76 13.41 26.06
C LYS A 377 22.98 13.16 27.55
N LEU A 378 23.81 12.17 27.88
CA LEU A 378 24.24 11.97 29.26
C LEU A 378 25.07 13.19 29.72
N ASN A 379 24.56 13.91 30.70
CA ASN A 379 25.37 14.92 31.37
C ASN A 379 26.55 14.22 32.06
N GLN A 380 27.77 14.57 31.66
CA GLN A 380 28.94 14.20 32.43
C GLN A 380 28.86 15.00 33.73
N SER A 381 28.48 14.32 34.82
CA SER A 381 28.57 14.85 36.18
C SER A 381 30.02 15.00 36.62
#